data_b9ea68994af624ed02768e60a0e6a9d1
#
_entry.id   b9ea68994af624ed02768e60a0e6a9d1
#
_cell.length_a   1.000
_cell.length_b   1.000
_cell.length_c   1.000
_cell.angle_alpha   90.00
_cell.angle_beta   90.00
_cell.angle_gamma   90.00
#
_symmetry.space_group_name_H-M   'P 1'
#
loop_
_entity.id
_entity.type
_entity.pdbx_description
1 polymer ?
#
loop_
_entity_poly.entity_id
_entity_poly.type
_entity_poly.pdbx_seq_one_letter_code
_entity_poly.pdbx_strand_id
1 'polypeptide(L)'
;SFKNFKSFKDENCLDMEATSLKEHEYNVAKVDNDEYLKVSAIYGANASGKTNVLQAFDYMKKRILVSDDSKKNSPIDEENVYSFMINNDPIALEVEILAKNNKIYKYGFEVLKDKIISEWLFEKRVNKFYSIFERESNNVSMKPNKISELVNIDERTLFLNIYSKIDRNNEDFSNVYDWFVNSTYLDLGNPNFERFINNRVSLKILSDENYKKELLK
;
A
#
# COMPACT_ATOMS: atom_id res chain seq x y z
N SER A 1 -3.65 -7.81 -2.41
CA SER A 1 -5.07 -8.14 -2.61
C SER A 1 -5.97 -6.99 -2.13
N PHE A 2 -7.22 -7.01 -2.54
CA PHE A 2 -8.26 -6.07 -2.12
C PHE A 2 -9.65 -6.72 -2.23
N LYS A 3 -10.58 -6.35 -1.34
CA LYS A 3 -11.94 -6.87 -1.26
C LYS A 3 -12.92 -5.76 -0.91
N ASN A 4 -14.15 -5.89 -1.37
CA ASN A 4 -15.27 -4.95 -1.13
C ASN A 4 -14.92 -3.49 -1.52
N PHE A 5 -14.21 -3.33 -2.64
CA PHE A 5 -13.74 -2.03 -3.09
C PHE A 5 -14.31 -1.68 -4.47
N LYS A 6 -15.07 -0.60 -4.59
CA LYS A 6 -15.67 -0.06 -5.82
C LYS A 6 -16.43 -1.11 -6.63
N SER A 7 -15.90 -1.59 -7.76
CA SER A 7 -16.53 -2.61 -8.61
C SER A 7 -16.23 -4.05 -8.16
N PHE A 8 -15.41 -4.25 -7.15
CA PHE A 8 -14.99 -5.57 -6.69
C PHE A 8 -15.64 -5.93 -5.36
N LYS A 9 -16.50 -6.94 -5.37
CA LYS A 9 -17.13 -7.48 -4.17
C LYS A 9 -16.21 -8.44 -3.46
N ASP A 10 -15.74 -9.43 -4.21
CA ASP A 10 -14.93 -10.52 -3.71
C ASP A 10 -13.44 -10.13 -3.70
N GLU A 11 -12.63 -10.94 -3.05
CA GLU A 11 -11.20 -10.72 -3.03
C GLU A 11 -10.59 -10.86 -4.43
N ASN A 12 -9.77 -9.88 -4.78
CA ASN A 12 -9.00 -9.86 -6.00
C ASN A 12 -7.54 -9.57 -5.68
N CYS A 13 -6.63 -10.15 -6.46
CA CYS A 13 -5.21 -9.97 -6.29
C CYS A 13 -4.56 -9.56 -7.61
N LEU A 14 -3.68 -8.56 -7.56
CA LEU A 14 -2.70 -8.32 -8.61
C LEU A 14 -1.43 -9.07 -8.21
N ASP A 15 -1.25 -10.24 -8.83
CA ASP A 15 -0.10 -11.07 -8.59
C ASP A 15 1.08 -10.62 -9.45
N MET A 16 2.21 -10.38 -8.81
CA MET A 16 3.48 -9.99 -9.43
C MET A 16 4.53 -11.08 -9.34
N GLU A 17 4.20 -12.30 -8.91
CA GLU A 17 5.11 -13.43 -8.97
C GLU A 17 5.42 -13.78 -10.43
N ALA A 18 6.70 -14.08 -10.72
CA ALA A 18 7.10 -14.47 -12.05
C ALA A 18 6.63 -15.89 -12.36
N THR A 19 6.14 -16.09 -13.57
CA THR A 19 5.75 -17.42 -14.05
C THR A 19 7.00 -18.20 -14.51
N SER A 20 6.84 -19.49 -14.81
CA SER A 20 7.91 -20.35 -15.33
C SER A 20 8.37 -20.02 -16.76
N LEU A 21 7.86 -18.95 -17.35
CA LEU A 21 8.26 -18.47 -18.69
C LEU A 21 9.67 -17.90 -18.63
N LYS A 22 10.55 -18.40 -19.48
CA LYS A 22 11.95 -17.97 -19.55
C LYS A 22 12.21 -16.81 -20.51
N GLU A 23 11.16 -16.32 -21.15
CA GLU A 23 11.23 -15.16 -22.03
C GLU A 23 11.26 -13.87 -21.19
N HIS A 24 12.05 -12.88 -21.62
CA HIS A 24 12.14 -11.57 -20.97
C HIS A 24 12.63 -11.57 -19.52
N GLU A 25 13.65 -12.37 -19.19
CA GLU A 25 14.26 -12.43 -17.84
C GLU A 25 14.66 -11.05 -17.29
N TYR A 26 14.94 -10.07 -18.15
CA TYR A 26 15.25 -8.69 -17.74
C TYR A 26 14.08 -7.99 -17.01
N ASN A 27 12.84 -8.47 -17.19
CA ASN A 27 11.64 -7.98 -16.49
C ASN A 27 11.42 -8.67 -15.13
N VAL A 28 12.27 -9.62 -14.77
CA VAL A 28 12.20 -10.35 -13.50
C VAL A 28 13.20 -9.77 -12.51
N ALA A 29 12.76 -9.53 -11.29
CA ALA A 29 13.58 -9.23 -10.14
C ALA A 29 13.70 -10.48 -9.27
N LYS A 30 14.94 -10.87 -8.91
CA LYS A 30 15.20 -12.02 -8.04
C LYS A 30 15.49 -11.54 -6.63
N VAL A 31 14.78 -12.11 -5.67
CA VAL A 31 14.93 -11.81 -4.24
C VAL A 31 14.97 -13.13 -3.50
N ASP A 32 16.14 -13.50 -3.01
CA ASP A 32 16.41 -14.81 -2.41
C ASP A 32 16.01 -15.96 -3.36
N ASN A 33 14.98 -16.72 -3.02
CA ASN A 33 14.44 -17.81 -3.82
C ASN A 33 13.18 -17.42 -4.61
N ASP A 34 12.72 -16.19 -4.47
CA ASP A 34 11.51 -15.70 -5.11
C ASP A 34 11.84 -14.85 -6.36
N GLU A 35 10.98 -14.91 -7.36
CA GLU A 35 11.10 -14.16 -8.61
C GLU A 35 9.84 -13.32 -8.84
N TYR A 36 10.00 -12.01 -9.07
CA TYR A 36 8.91 -11.06 -9.21
C TYR A 36 8.98 -10.30 -10.53
N LEU A 37 7.81 -10.01 -11.11
CA LEU A 37 7.69 -9.16 -12.28
C LEU A 37 7.97 -7.68 -11.93
N LYS A 38 8.81 -7.02 -12.71
CA LYS A 38 9.06 -5.56 -12.58
C LYS A 38 7.94 -4.72 -13.17
N VAL A 39 7.19 -5.28 -14.11
CA VAL A 39 6.12 -4.59 -14.85
C VAL A 39 4.96 -5.54 -15.04
N SER A 40 3.75 -5.03 -14.85
CA SER A 40 2.50 -5.70 -15.21
C SER A 40 1.61 -4.74 -15.99
N ALA A 41 0.87 -5.27 -16.95
CA ALA A 41 -0.10 -4.51 -17.74
C ALA A 41 -1.50 -5.10 -17.57
N ILE A 42 -2.47 -4.26 -17.23
CA ILE A 42 -3.86 -4.67 -17.02
C ILE A 42 -4.68 -4.29 -18.25
N TYR A 43 -5.21 -5.30 -18.93
CA TYR A 43 -6.07 -5.15 -20.10
C TYR A 43 -7.51 -5.56 -19.79
N GLY A 44 -8.47 -5.01 -20.53
CA GLY A 44 -9.88 -5.37 -20.41
C GLY A 44 -10.80 -4.34 -21.06
N ALA A 45 -12.08 -4.66 -21.16
CA ALA A 45 -13.10 -3.78 -21.70
C ALA A 45 -13.23 -2.45 -20.90
N ASN A 46 -13.84 -1.45 -21.50
CA ASN A 46 -14.18 -0.23 -20.77
C ASN A 46 -15.13 -0.57 -19.61
N ALA A 47 -14.98 0.13 -18.49
CA ALA A 47 -15.73 -0.10 -17.26
C ALA A 47 -15.51 -1.48 -16.59
N SER A 48 -14.49 -2.25 -16.97
CA SER A 48 -14.17 -3.56 -16.35
C SER A 48 -13.45 -3.46 -14.99
N GLY A 49 -13.23 -2.25 -14.46
CA GLY A 49 -12.59 -2.06 -13.15
C GLY A 49 -11.06 -1.90 -13.18
N LYS A 50 -10.40 -1.83 -14.36
CA LYS A 50 -8.94 -1.67 -14.45
C LYS A 50 -8.38 -0.54 -13.58
N THR A 51 -8.98 0.62 -13.66
CA THR A 51 -8.59 1.80 -12.87
C THR A 51 -8.83 1.56 -11.37
N ASN A 52 -9.87 0.81 -11.00
CA ASN A 52 -10.17 0.53 -9.60
C ASN A 52 -9.09 -0.30 -8.91
N VAL A 53 -8.35 -1.15 -9.64
CA VAL A 53 -7.19 -1.87 -9.12
C VAL A 53 -6.11 -0.89 -8.63
N LEU A 54 -5.78 0.11 -9.45
CA LEU A 54 -4.81 1.14 -9.08
C LEU A 54 -5.34 2.08 -7.99
N GLN A 55 -6.65 2.37 -8.02
CA GLN A 55 -7.30 3.20 -7.00
C GLN A 55 -7.36 2.50 -5.64
N ALA A 56 -7.41 1.17 -5.58
CA ALA A 56 -7.30 0.44 -4.33
C ALA A 56 -5.93 0.67 -3.66
N PHE A 57 -4.85 0.66 -4.45
CA PHE A 57 -3.52 1.00 -3.96
C PHE A 57 -3.41 2.47 -3.52
N ASP A 58 -3.93 3.41 -4.29
CA ASP A 58 -3.93 4.83 -3.95
C ASP A 58 -4.71 5.10 -2.65
N TYR A 59 -5.86 4.46 -2.50
CA TYR A 59 -6.65 4.52 -1.27
C TYR A 59 -5.87 3.98 -0.07
N MET A 60 -5.25 2.80 -0.21
CA MET A 60 -4.41 2.20 0.83
C MET A 60 -3.28 3.15 1.25
N LYS A 61 -2.56 3.71 0.27
CA LYS A 61 -1.48 4.68 0.51
C LYS A 61 -1.99 5.93 1.23
N LYS A 62 -3.10 6.51 0.79
CA LYS A 62 -3.70 7.69 1.42
C LYS A 62 -4.07 7.42 2.88
N ARG A 63 -4.68 6.27 3.16
CA ARG A 63 -5.05 5.89 4.54
C ARG A 63 -3.83 5.77 5.45
N ILE A 64 -2.71 5.25 4.95
CA ILE A 64 -1.45 5.12 5.71
C ILE A 64 -0.80 6.48 5.96
N LEU A 65 -0.76 7.35 4.96
CA LEU A 65 0.03 8.59 5.02
C LEU A 65 -0.71 9.78 5.65
N VAL A 66 -2.05 9.77 5.65
CA VAL A 66 -2.84 10.88 6.18
C VAL A 66 -2.78 10.89 7.70
N SER A 67 -2.39 12.03 8.26
CA SER A 67 -2.40 12.28 9.71
C SER A 67 -3.80 12.60 10.23
N ASP A 68 -4.01 12.35 11.50
CA ASP A 68 -5.29 12.36 12.24
C ASP A 68 -6.14 13.64 12.08
N ASP A 69 -5.50 14.81 12.03
CA ASP A 69 -6.20 16.11 12.02
C ASP A 69 -7.00 16.38 10.74
N SER A 70 -6.63 15.76 9.62
CA SER A 70 -7.33 15.94 8.33
C SER A 70 -8.53 14.99 8.15
N LYS A 71 -8.64 13.94 8.97
CA LYS A 71 -9.67 12.89 8.85
C LYS A 71 -11.00 13.26 9.44
N LYS A 72 -11.09 14.29 10.29
CA LYS A 72 -12.29 14.64 11.05
C LYS A 72 -13.50 15.00 10.19
N ASN A 73 -13.32 15.28 8.89
CA ASN A 73 -14.39 15.77 8.00
C ASN A 73 -14.46 15.07 6.62
N SER A 74 -13.83 13.91 6.43
CA SER A 74 -13.83 13.27 5.12
C SER A 74 -14.66 11.97 5.14
N PRO A 75 -15.79 11.90 4.42
CA PRO A 75 -16.54 10.66 4.20
C PRO A 75 -15.78 9.81 3.17
N ILE A 76 -14.53 9.41 3.48
CA ILE A 76 -13.61 8.81 2.52
C ILE A 76 -14.04 7.40 2.10
N ASP A 77 -14.83 6.72 2.93
CA ASP A 77 -15.01 5.28 2.77
C ASP A 77 -16.31 4.89 2.07
N GLU A 78 -17.37 5.70 2.16
CA GLU A 78 -18.66 5.36 1.54
C GLU A 78 -18.58 5.28 0.01
N GLU A 79 -17.80 6.14 -0.64
CA GLU A 79 -17.62 6.14 -2.10
C GLU A 79 -16.75 4.97 -2.59
N ASN A 80 -16.00 4.34 -1.70
CA ASN A 80 -15.05 3.29 -2.05
C ASN A 80 -15.58 1.88 -1.79
N VAL A 81 -16.65 1.74 -1.02
CA VAL A 81 -17.33 0.45 -0.80
C VAL A 81 -17.98 -0.04 -2.10
N TYR A 82 -18.08 -1.34 -2.25
CA TYR A 82 -18.81 -1.95 -3.36
C TYR A 82 -20.28 -1.50 -3.38
N SER A 83 -20.66 -0.73 -4.39
CA SER A 83 -21.90 0.06 -4.41
C SER A 83 -23.15 -0.73 -4.77
N PHE A 84 -23.03 -1.96 -5.26
CA PHE A 84 -24.18 -2.77 -5.70
C PHE A 84 -24.86 -3.57 -4.56
N MET A 85 -24.29 -3.55 -3.37
CA MET A 85 -24.89 -4.17 -2.19
C MET A 85 -24.71 -3.26 -0.98
N ILE A 86 -25.82 -3.02 -0.27
CA ILE A 86 -25.76 -2.47 1.08
C ILE A 86 -25.30 -3.62 1.98
N ASN A 87 -24.00 -3.75 2.15
CA ASN A 87 -23.43 -4.70 3.08
C ASN A 87 -22.64 -3.95 4.16
N ASN A 88 -22.54 -4.56 5.32
CA ASN A 88 -21.70 -4.08 6.42
C ASN A 88 -20.34 -4.81 6.42
N ASP A 89 -19.89 -5.27 5.25
CA ASP A 89 -18.58 -5.91 5.13
C ASP A 89 -17.49 -4.83 5.08
N PRO A 90 -16.34 -5.04 5.70
CA PRO A 90 -15.24 -4.10 5.63
C PRO A 90 -14.59 -4.10 4.23
N ILE A 91 -13.99 -2.96 3.87
CA ILE A 91 -12.99 -2.92 2.81
C ILE A 91 -11.72 -3.57 3.36
N ALA A 92 -11.20 -4.59 2.69
CA ALA A 92 -9.94 -5.21 3.05
C ALA A 92 -8.88 -4.91 1.99
N LEU A 93 -7.68 -4.56 2.42
CA LEU A 93 -6.55 -4.24 1.57
C LEU A 93 -5.28 -4.86 2.14
N GLU A 94 -4.51 -5.53 1.30
CA GLU A 94 -3.24 -6.16 1.68
C GLU A 94 -2.23 -6.04 0.55
N VAL A 95 -0.96 -5.85 0.90
CA VAL A 95 0.15 -5.81 -0.06
C VAL A 95 1.36 -6.56 0.49
N GLU A 96 2.03 -7.31 -0.37
CA GLU A 96 3.38 -7.80 -0.13
C GLU A 96 4.37 -6.85 -0.80
N ILE A 97 5.40 -6.44 -0.06
CA ILE A 97 6.39 -5.48 -0.51
C ILE A 97 7.80 -5.97 -0.23
N LEU A 98 8.71 -5.70 -1.16
CA LEU A 98 10.14 -5.76 -0.91
C LEU A 98 10.60 -4.38 -0.43
N ALA A 99 11.09 -4.30 0.79
CA ALA A 99 11.57 -3.07 1.39
C ALA A 99 13.07 -2.83 1.14
N LYS A 100 13.57 -1.64 1.46
CA LYS A 100 14.99 -1.26 1.23
C LYS A 100 16.00 -2.10 1.99
N ASN A 101 15.59 -2.72 3.10
CA ASN A 101 16.42 -3.64 3.88
C ASN A 101 16.46 -5.06 3.32
N ASN A 102 15.97 -5.27 2.09
CA ASN A 102 15.85 -6.56 1.41
C ASN A 102 14.96 -7.59 2.11
N LYS A 103 14.09 -7.16 3.03
CA LYS A 103 13.07 -8.01 3.63
C LYS A 103 11.76 -7.88 2.88
N ILE A 104 11.00 -8.96 2.86
CA ILE A 104 9.63 -8.98 2.34
C ILE A 104 8.68 -8.85 3.50
N TYR A 105 7.79 -7.88 3.40
CA TYR A 105 6.74 -7.64 4.37
C TYR A 105 5.36 -7.83 3.73
N LYS A 106 4.42 -8.31 4.52
CA LYS A 106 3.01 -8.35 4.20
C LYS A 106 2.29 -7.41 5.16
N TYR A 107 1.71 -6.35 4.63
CA TYR A 107 0.96 -5.36 5.39
C TYR A 107 -0.47 -5.24 4.87
N GLY A 108 -1.43 -5.19 5.78
CA GLY A 108 -2.82 -5.02 5.41
C GLY A 108 -3.67 -4.46 6.53
N PHE A 109 -4.91 -4.09 6.18
CA PHE A 109 -5.92 -3.64 7.13
C PHE A 109 -7.34 -3.83 6.58
N GLU A 110 -8.29 -3.85 7.50
CA GLU A 110 -9.71 -3.81 7.21
C GLU A 110 -10.33 -2.54 7.81
N VAL A 111 -11.17 -1.87 7.02
CA VAL A 111 -11.85 -0.65 7.44
C VAL A 111 -13.35 -0.76 7.17
N LEU A 112 -14.15 -0.35 8.15
CA LEU A 112 -15.61 -0.27 8.06
C LEU A 112 -16.07 1.09 8.60
N LYS A 113 -16.73 1.89 7.76
CA LYS A 113 -17.26 3.22 8.16
C LYS A 113 -16.22 4.05 8.91
N ASP A 114 -15.08 4.29 8.33
CA ASP A 114 -13.91 5.01 8.87
C ASP A 114 -13.14 4.30 10.01
N LYS A 115 -13.67 3.24 10.59
CA LYS A 115 -13.03 2.54 11.71
C LYS A 115 -12.16 1.42 11.20
N ILE A 116 -10.96 1.33 11.76
CA ILE A 116 -10.06 0.21 11.54
C ILE A 116 -10.57 -0.98 12.34
N ILE A 117 -10.97 -2.04 11.64
CA ILE A 117 -11.45 -3.28 12.24
C ILE A 117 -10.27 -4.17 12.60
N SER A 118 -9.34 -4.33 11.64
CA SER A 118 -8.12 -5.11 11.82
C SER A 118 -6.95 -4.46 11.08
N GLU A 119 -5.73 -4.70 11.53
CA GLU A 119 -4.50 -4.25 10.88
C GLU A 119 -3.38 -5.23 11.22
N TRP A 120 -2.52 -5.53 10.28
CA TRP A 120 -1.44 -6.50 10.48
C TRP A 120 -0.18 -6.13 9.71
N LEU A 121 0.95 -6.56 10.27
CA LEU A 121 2.26 -6.52 9.63
C LEU A 121 3.01 -7.82 9.91
N PHE A 122 3.43 -8.50 8.86
CA PHE A 122 4.23 -9.72 8.91
C PHE A 122 5.53 -9.55 8.15
N GLU A 123 6.59 -10.23 8.58
CA GLU A 123 7.85 -10.39 7.87
C GLU A 123 7.92 -11.80 7.28
N LYS A 124 8.28 -11.92 6.00
CA LYS A 124 8.57 -13.21 5.37
C LYS A 124 9.97 -13.65 5.76
N ARG A 125 10.08 -14.83 6.36
CA ARG A 125 11.36 -15.50 6.67
C ARG A 125 11.35 -16.87 6.02
N VAL A 126 12.27 -17.08 5.07
CA VAL A 126 12.30 -18.27 4.22
C VAL A 126 10.94 -18.40 3.51
N ASN A 127 10.08 -19.33 3.90
CA ASN A 127 8.77 -19.59 3.26
C ASN A 127 7.58 -19.34 4.20
N LYS A 128 7.76 -18.60 5.32
CA LYS A 128 6.71 -18.35 6.30
C LYS A 128 6.66 -16.88 6.68
N PHE A 129 5.44 -16.41 6.95
CA PHE A 129 5.18 -15.10 7.50
C PHE A 129 5.17 -15.16 9.02
N TYR A 130 5.88 -14.24 9.66
CA TYR A 130 5.96 -14.08 11.11
C TYR A 130 5.36 -12.73 11.48
N SER A 131 4.44 -12.74 12.43
CA SER A 131 3.78 -11.54 12.91
C SER A 131 4.77 -10.60 13.60
N ILE A 132 4.79 -9.35 13.16
CA ILE A 132 5.43 -8.22 13.84
C ILE A 132 4.41 -7.56 14.73
N PHE A 133 3.24 -7.23 14.18
CA PHE A 133 2.07 -6.86 14.96
C PHE A 133 0.77 -7.30 14.30
N GLU A 134 -0.25 -7.45 15.11
CA GLU A 134 -1.63 -7.65 14.72
C GLU A 134 -2.51 -6.77 15.62
N ARG A 135 -3.50 -6.13 15.02
CA ARG A 135 -4.46 -5.27 15.69
C ARG A 135 -5.88 -5.73 15.39
N GLU A 136 -6.69 -5.82 16.42
CA GLU A 136 -8.13 -5.97 16.31
C GLU A 136 -8.81 -4.83 17.08
N SER A 137 -9.51 -3.98 16.36
CA SER A 137 -10.10 -2.72 16.88
C SER A 137 -9.05 -1.87 17.59
N ASN A 138 -9.12 -1.73 18.91
CA ASN A 138 -8.16 -0.95 19.70
C ASN A 138 -7.08 -1.81 20.37
N ASN A 139 -7.13 -3.13 20.19
CA ASN A 139 -6.17 -4.04 20.80
C ASN A 139 -5.03 -4.35 19.84
N VAL A 140 -3.80 -4.05 20.22
CA VAL A 140 -2.59 -4.36 19.46
C VAL A 140 -1.75 -5.40 20.17
N SER A 141 -1.39 -6.44 19.44
CA SER A 141 -0.43 -7.46 19.84
C SER A 141 0.84 -7.29 19.04
N MET A 142 1.98 -7.13 19.71
CA MET A 142 3.31 -7.02 19.08
C MET A 142 4.25 -8.08 19.63
N LYS A 143 5.20 -8.53 18.83
CA LYS A 143 6.28 -9.44 19.28
C LYS A 143 7.65 -8.78 19.07
N PRO A 144 8.50 -8.72 20.12
CA PRO A 144 8.24 -9.06 21.52
C PRO A 144 7.36 -8.02 22.22
N ASN A 145 6.49 -8.47 23.11
CA ASN A 145 5.52 -7.67 23.86
C ASN A 145 6.17 -6.46 24.53
N LYS A 146 6.09 -5.28 23.94
CA LYS A 146 6.65 -4.07 24.56
C LYS A 146 5.73 -2.85 24.59
N ILE A 147 4.56 -2.82 23.92
CA ILE A 147 3.87 -1.53 23.72
C ILE A 147 2.35 -1.57 23.80
N SER A 148 1.69 -2.70 24.04
CA SER A 148 0.22 -2.76 24.09
C SER A 148 -0.45 -1.85 25.14
N GLU A 149 0.31 -1.34 26.10
CA GLU A 149 -0.23 -0.57 27.23
C GLU A 149 -0.04 0.96 27.09
N LEU A 150 0.73 1.45 26.11
CA LEU A 150 1.17 2.85 26.11
C LEU A 150 0.56 3.73 25.01
N VAL A 151 -0.12 3.16 24.00
CA VAL A 151 -0.66 3.94 22.90
C VAL A 151 -2.17 3.91 22.94
N ASN A 152 -2.78 5.05 23.27
CA ASN A 152 -4.21 5.25 23.03
C ASN A 152 -4.42 5.35 21.51
N ILE A 153 -4.83 4.24 20.89
CA ILE A 153 -4.98 4.16 19.44
C ILE A 153 -6.39 4.61 19.09
N ASP A 154 -6.47 5.71 18.35
CA ASP A 154 -7.73 6.12 17.71
C ASP A 154 -8.20 5.02 16.75
N GLU A 155 -9.48 4.67 16.83
CA GLU A 155 -10.12 3.67 15.98
C GLU A 155 -10.07 3.99 14.47
N ARG A 156 -9.72 5.23 14.10
CA ARG A 156 -9.64 5.71 12.71
C ARG A 156 -8.22 5.76 12.16
N THR A 157 -7.21 5.69 13.01
CA THR A 157 -5.82 5.84 12.63
C THR A 157 -5.12 4.49 12.57
N LEU A 158 -4.37 4.24 11.50
CA LEU A 158 -3.58 3.03 11.36
C LEU A 158 -2.39 3.03 12.33
N PHE A 159 -2.14 1.89 12.95
CA PHE A 159 -1.05 1.70 13.90
C PHE A 159 0.32 1.88 13.25
N LEU A 160 0.49 1.43 12.01
CA LEU A 160 1.69 1.67 11.22
C LEU A 160 2.02 3.18 11.15
N ASN A 161 1.02 4.04 10.92
CA ASN A 161 1.23 5.49 10.86
C ASN A 161 1.67 6.08 12.20
N ILE A 162 1.05 5.63 13.28
CA ILE A 162 1.36 6.11 14.64
C ILE A 162 2.76 5.65 15.05
N TYR A 163 3.01 4.35 14.95
CA TYR A 163 4.21 3.73 15.49
C TYR A 163 5.46 4.12 14.71
N SER A 164 5.40 4.25 13.39
CA SER A 164 6.52 4.74 12.57
C SER A 164 6.98 6.16 12.94
N LYS A 165 6.13 6.95 13.58
CA LYS A 165 6.47 8.30 14.07
C LYS A 165 7.01 8.30 15.50
N ILE A 166 6.56 7.37 16.34
CA ILE A 166 6.97 7.23 17.75
C ILE A 166 8.36 6.60 17.84
N ASP A 167 8.58 5.51 17.11
CA ASP A 167 9.84 4.77 17.12
C ASP A 167 10.43 4.66 15.72
N ARG A 168 11.13 5.72 15.30
CA ARG A 168 11.80 5.77 13.99
C ARG A 168 12.99 4.81 13.87
N ASN A 169 13.48 4.28 14.99
CA ASN A 169 14.57 3.31 14.99
C ASN A 169 14.09 1.88 14.78
N ASN A 170 12.79 1.65 14.83
CA ASN A 170 12.23 0.35 14.48
C ASN A 170 12.26 0.18 12.96
N GLU A 171 13.22 -0.64 12.51
CA GLU A 171 13.48 -0.84 11.07
C GLU A 171 12.27 -1.41 10.33
N ASP A 172 11.51 -2.32 10.94
CA ASP A 172 10.39 -2.98 10.27
C ASP A 172 9.28 -1.97 9.93
N PHE A 173 8.87 -1.14 10.90
CA PHE A 173 7.86 -0.11 10.70
C PHE A 173 8.35 1.00 9.77
N SER A 174 9.57 1.47 9.96
CA SER A 174 10.14 2.56 9.16
C SER A 174 10.28 2.16 7.71
N ASN A 175 10.78 0.95 7.41
CA ASN A 175 10.94 0.48 6.04
C ASN A 175 9.61 0.31 5.32
N VAL A 176 8.59 -0.23 6.00
CA VAL A 176 7.25 -0.38 5.40
C VAL A 176 6.59 0.98 5.17
N TYR A 177 6.63 1.88 6.15
CA TYR A 177 6.09 3.23 6.01
C TYR A 177 6.78 4.02 4.89
N ASP A 178 8.11 3.98 4.84
CA ASP A 178 8.91 4.65 3.80
C ASP A 178 8.65 4.08 2.41
N TRP A 179 8.34 2.79 2.30
CA TRP A 179 7.96 2.20 1.02
C TRP A 179 6.69 2.88 0.48
N PHE A 180 5.67 3.09 1.32
CA PHE A 180 4.47 3.82 0.90
C PHE A 180 4.74 5.30 0.62
N VAL A 181 5.59 5.97 1.39
CA VAL A 181 5.98 7.36 1.13
C VAL A 181 6.60 7.49 -0.26
N ASN A 182 7.50 6.58 -0.62
CA ASN A 182 8.26 6.63 -1.88
C ASN A 182 7.52 6.02 -3.07
N SER A 183 6.47 5.22 -2.86
CA SER A 183 5.64 4.70 -3.95
C SER A 183 4.86 5.84 -4.62
N THR A 184 4.55 5.71 -5.90
CA THR A 184 3.84 6.76 -6.66
C THR A 184 2.66 6.16 -7.40
N TYR A 185 1.49 6.75 -7.21
CA TYR A 185 0.31 6.54 -8.04
C TYR A 185 0.23 7.65 -9.07
N LEU A 186 0.06 7.30 -10.34
CA LEU A 186 -0.06 8.25 -11.44
C LEU A 186 -1.44 8.10 -12.09
N ASP A 187 -2.28 9.12 -11.96
CA ASP A 187 -3.55 9.21 -12.69
C ASP A 187 -3.40 10.22 -13.83
N LEU A 188 -2.97 9.74 -14.98
CA LEU A 188 -2.75 10.56 -16.17
C LEU A 188 -4.06 11.05 -16.83
N GLY A 189 -5.22 10.56 -16.38
CA GLY A 189 -6.53 11.08 -16.79
C GLY A 189 -6.96 12.34 -16.01
N ASN A 190 -6.22 12.72 -14.97
CA ASN A 190 -6.53 13.89 -14.15
C ASN A 190 -5.60 15.06 -14.52
N PRO A 191 -6.12 16.16 -15.15
CA PRO A 191 -5.29 17.28 -15.60
C PRO A 191 -4.51 17.99 -14.49
N ASN A 192 -5.02 18.01 -13.26
CA ASN A 192 -4.32 18.59 -12.12
C ASN A 192 -3.14 17.74 -11.71
N PHE A 193 -3.28 16.42 -11.84
CA PHE A 193 -2.24 15.46 -11.54
C PHE A 193 -1.13 15.50 -12.60
N GLU A 194 -1.48 15.58 -13.88
CA GLU A 194 -0.51 15.77 -14.97
C GLU A 194 0.33 17.04 -14.75
N ARG A 195 -0.33 18.15 -14.39
CA ARG A 195 0.39 19.41 -14.09
C ARG A 195 1.33 19.26 -12.90
N PHE A 196 0.91 18.56 -11.84
CA PHE A 196 1.76 18.31 -10.67
C PHE A 196 3.00 17.48 -11.03
N ILE A 197 2.81 16.39 -11.80
CA ILE A 197 3.92 15.53 -12.25
C ILE A 197 4.88 16.29 -13.15
N ASN A 198 4.36 17.03 -14.14
CA ASN A 198 5.18 17.82 -15.05
C ASN A 198 6.05 18.84 -14.31
N ASN A 199 5.47 19.52 -13.32
CA ASN A 199 6.23 20.44 -12.47
C ASN A 199 7.32 19.71 -11.66
N ARG A 200 7.01 18.56 -11.06
CA ARG A 200 7.96 17.79 -10.26
C ARG A 200 9.11 17.23 -11.11
N VAL A 201 8.80 16.69 -12.28
CA VAL A 201 9.79 16.19 -13.23
C VAL A 201 10.68 17.34 -13.73
N SER A 202 10.08 18.47 -14.08
CA SER A 202 10.83 19.67 -14.53
C SER A 202 11.79 20.18 -13.45
N LEU A 203 11.36 20.26 -12.20
CA LEU A 203 12.22 20.64 -11.08
C LEU A 203 13.37 19.65 -10.88
N LYS A 204 13.11 18.36 -11.01
CA LYS A 204 14.14 17.32 -10.86
C LYS A 204 15.17 17.37 -12.00
N ILE A 205 14.73 17.61 -13.25
CA ILE A 205 15.60 17.82 -14.40
C ILE A 205 16.52 19.04 -14.19
N LEU A 206 15.99 20.12 -13.59
CA LEU A 206 16.75 21.34 -13.33
C LEU A 206 17.74 21.19 -12.16
N SER A 207 17.47 20.33 -11.21
CA SER A 207 18.27 20.16 -9.99
C SER A 207 19.26 18.99 -10.04
N ASP A 208 19.10 18.04 -10.96
CA ASP A 208 19.88 16.79 -11.02
C ASP A 208 20.38 16.51 -12.45
N GLU A 209 21.63 16.86 -12.70
CA GLU A 209 22.29 16.64 -14.01
C GLU A 209 22.41 15.15 -14.38
N ASN A 210 22.51 14.23 -13.42
CA ASN A 210 22.57 12.81 -13.71
C ASN A 210 21.20 12.29 -14.17
N TYR A 211 20.13 12.71 -13.49
CA TYR A 211 18.76 12.40 -13.90
C TYR A 211 18.46 12.93 -15.30
N LYS A 212 18.89 14.14 -15.61
CA LYS A 212 18.76 14.72 -16.94
C LYS A 212 19.47 13.92 -18.02
N LYS A 213 20.69 13.44 -17.75
CA LYS A 213 21.46 12.58 -18.68
C LYS A 213 20.82 11.19 -18.89
N GLU A 214 20.17 10.64 -17.88
CA GLU A 214 19.46 9.37 -18.01
C GLU A 214 18.20 9.47 -18.87
N LEU A 215 17.46 10.59 -18.76
CA LEU A 215 16.27 10.83 -19.57
C LEU A 215 16.57 11.11 -21.06
N LEU A 216 17.78 11.51 -21.39
CA LEU A 216 18.21 11.84 -22.76
C LEU A 216 18.88 10.66 -23.48
N LYS A 217 18.98 9.49 -22.86
CA LYS A 217 19.44 8.24 -23.46
C LYS A 217 18.28 7.43 -24.04
#